data_b00940cb0d517f0b7fefbd575a4d06ff
#
_entry.id   b00940cb0d517f0b7fefbd575a4d06ff
#
_cell.length_a   1.000
_cell.length_b   1.000
_cell.length_c   1.000
_cell.angle_alpha   90.00
_cell.angle_beta   90.00
_cell.angle_gamma   90.00
#
_symmetry.space_group_name_H-M   'P 1'
#
loop_
_entity.id
_entity.type
_entity.pdbx_description
1 polymer ?
#
loop_
_entity_poly.entity_id
_entity_poly.type
_entity_poly.pdbx_seq_one_letter_code
_entity_poly.pdbx_strand_id
1 'polypeptide(L)'
;VARHVVVGDLRVQQIERKDGRRSWTIMWPEGTVHAAADRFLRLHDGSGTQRTYAYLLVDHLRWLERECLAFTTVQLRDLERYMGMVGADVRMPLGEPWRVGKRPYGRSALSTAAACLKGFYLHQSSLGINGELGRKLDKSRLPSRVDRRRSFLGHVKNALPSNPLAPKGPHRRHPKMLPDGARERLLGTVNAARDRLVVTWLADGGLRIGELCGLHLVDLHLRENAACGECRAPHLHVCHRPGNPNRAEAKTRHPWRVERGIVTGGLIKRVSPAMVHTYFEYVTTEYPRGVGHGMLLVQLHGAATGQPWAPVAARRMLGRAGKRAGLGVVKPHAFRHSFTSAVLDAAEGNSLIARDAGGWASAAMVDEVYGHVDVHDPVFDAALRTVWGETK
;
A
#
# COMPACT_ATOMS: atom_id res chain seq x y z
N VAL A 1 45.19 -10.80 -12.20
CA VAL A 1 43.80 -10.77 -11.76
C VAL A 1 43.76 -9.96 -10.47
N ALA A 2 43.45 -8.66 -10.59
CA ALA A 2 43.32 -7.77 -9.45
C ALA A 2 42.04 -8.19 -8.70
N ARG A 3 42.17 -8.69 -7.48
CA ARG A 3 41.09 -8.82 -6.53
C ARG A 3 40.59 -7.41 -6.23
N HIS A 4 39.41 -7.05 -6.76
CA HIS A 4 38.69 -5.90 -6.28
C HIS A 4 38.45 -6.12 -4.78
N VAL A 5 39.13 -5.35 -3.97
CA VAL A 5 38.80 -5.20 -2.55
C VAL A 5 37.38 -4.62 -2.54
N VAL A 6 36.42 -5.42 -2.13
CA VAL A 6 35.08 -4.96 -1.84
C VAL A 6 35.23 -4.03 -0.65
N VAL A 7 35.37 -2.74 -0.91
CA VAL A 7 35.19 -1.71 0.11
C VAL A 7 33.75 -1.90 0.58
N GLY A 8 33.60 -2.14 1.85
CA GLY A 8 32.33 -2.57 2.42
C GLY A 8 31.20 -1.60 2.08
N ASP A 9 30.19 -2.13 1.45
CA ASP A 9 29.05 -1.35 0.93
C ASP A 9 28.22 -0.71 2.04
N LEU A 10 27.77 0.52 1.81
CA LEU A 10 26.67 1.12 2.57
C LEU A 10 25.53 0.14 2.72
N ARG A 11 24.93 0.04 3.90
CA ARG A 11 23.82 -0.89 4.17
C ARG A 11 22.64 -0.21 4.84
N VAL A 12 21.44 -0.72 4.57
CA VAL A 12 20.24 -0.33 5.32
C VAL A 12 20.25 -1.04 6.67
N GLN A 13 20.14 -0.27 7.74
CA GLN A 13 20.03 -0.77 9.10
C GLN A 13 18.63 -0.46 9.66
N GLN A 14 17.97 -1.49 10.16
CA GLN A 14 16.74 -1.32 10.95
C GLN A 14 17.14 -1.01 12.38
N ILE A 15 16.50 0.01 12.95
CA ILE A 15 16.65 0.42 14.35
C ILE A 15 15.32 0.14 15.04
N GLU A 16 15.37 -0.54 16.17
CA GLU A 16 14.22 -0.71 17.05
C GLU A 16 14.36 0.29 18.22
N ARG A 17 13.37 1.15 18.39
CA ARG A 17 13.35 2.14 19.45
C ARG A 17 12.82 1.51 20.75
N LYS A 18 13.08 2.14 21.90
CA LYS A 18 12.58 1.69 23.21
C LYS A 18 11.06 1.58 23.28
N ASP A 19 10.34 2.37 22.48
CA ASP A 19 8.88 2.36 22.36
C ASP A 19 8.34 1.29 21.38
N GLY A 20 9.20 0.37 20.92
CA GLY A 20 8.87 -0.68 19.94
C GLY A 20 8.72 -0.19 18.49
N ARG A 21 8.84 1.10 18.22
CA ARG A 21 8.80 1.63 16.86
C ARG A 21 10.06 1.26 16.10
N ARG A 22 9.88 1.02 14.80
CA ARG A 22 10.99 0.73 13.90
C ARG A 22 11.26 1.92 13.03
N SER A 23 12.56 2.18 12.89
CA SER A 23 13.11 3.18 12.01
C SER A 23 14.14 2.53 11.10
N TRP A 24 14.46 3.14 9.98
CA TRP A 24 15.48 2.66 9.05
C TRP A 24 16.44 3.79 8.75
N THR A 25 17.73 3.46 8.79
CA THR A 25 18.81 4.37 8.41
C THR A 25 19.77 3.68 7.44
N ILE A 26 20.72 4.44 6.91
CA ILE A 26 21.82 3.93 6.08
C ILE A 26 23.11 4.08 6.86
N MET A 27 23.90 3.02 6.93
CA MET A 27 25.15 2.97 7.67
C MET A 27 26.30 2.58 6.78
N TRP A 28 27.46 3.12 7.10
CA TRP A 28 28.73 2.68 6.57
C TRP A 28 29.13 1.32 7.19
N PRO A 29 30.07 0.57 6.57
CA PRO A 29 30.50 -0.73 7.07
C PRO A 29 31.04 -0.69 8.50
N GLU A 30 31.76 0.35 8.83
CA GLU A 30 32.35 0.59 10.15
C GLU A 30 31.33 0.94 11.24
N GLY A 31 30.04 1.07 10.89
CA GLY A 31 28.95 1.32 11.83
C GLY A 31 28.54 2.79 11.96
N THR A 32 29.19 3.72 11.27
CA THR A 32 28.78 5.14 11.28
C THR A 32 27.54 5.34 10.41
N VAL A 33 26.69 6.30 10.80
CA VAL A 33 25.45 6.63 10.08
C VAL A 33 25.76 7.59 8.94
N HIS A 34 25.18 7.35 7.76
CA HIS A 34 25.24 8.29 6.65
C HIS A 34 24.32 9.49 6.93
N ALA A 35 24.89 10.56 7.48
CA ALA A 35 24.16 11.68 8.07
C ALA A 35 23.13 12.35 7.14
N ALA A 36 23.46 12.55 5.87
CA ALA A 36 22.56 13.17 4.89
C ALA A 36 21.35 12.28 4.58
N ALA A 37 21.56 10.96 4.44
CA ALA A 37 20.49 10.00 4.22
C ALA A 37 19.59 9.86 5.45
N ASP A 38 20.18 9.79 6.64
CA ASP A 38 19.42 9.68 7.91
C ASP A 38 18.51 10.87 8.14
N ARG A 39 19.00 12.10 7.95
CA ARG A 39 18.15 13.31 8.06
C ARG A 39 16.95 13.28 7.14
N PHE A 40 17.15 12.89 5.88
CA PHE A 40 16.05 12.75 4.92
C PHE A 40 15.07 11.63 5.32
N LEU A 41 15.57 10.47 5.72
CA LEU A 41 14.73 9.33 6.10
C LEU A 41 13.90 9.61 7.34
N ARG A 42 14.35 10.45 8.27
CA ARG A 42 13.59 10.90 9.44
C ARG A 42 12.33 11.71 9.10
N LEU A 43 12.28 12.37 7.93
CA LEU A 43 11.06 13.03 7.45
C LEU A 43 9.91 12.03 7.20
N HIS A 44 10.25 10.75 7.05
CA HIS A 44 9.30 9.65 6.79
C HIS A 44 9.20 8.67 7.97
N ASP A 45 9.61 9.09 9.17
CA ASP A 45 9.66 8.23 10.34
C ASP A 45 8.29 7.60 10.66
N GLY A 46 8.31 6.34 11.12
CA GLY A 46 7.10 5.57 11.43
C GLY A 46 6.25 5.17 10.22
N SER A 47 6.74 5.35 8.99
CA SER A 47 6.02 5.00 7.77
C SER A 47 6.69 3.86 6.98
N GLY A 48 5.89 3.06 6.26
CA GLY A 48 6.42 2.09 5.30
C GLY A 48 7.21 2.74 4.15
N THR A 49 7.04 4.04 3.93
CA THR A 49 7.81 4.85 2.98
C THR A 49 9.26 4.96 3.40
N GLN A 50 9.56 5.18 4.68
CA GLN A 50 10.92 5.26 5.20
C GLN A 50 11.74 4.03 4.82
N ARG A 51 11.20 2.84 5.07
CA ARG A 51 11.86 1.58 4.70
C ARG A 51 12.12 1.50 3.19
N THR A 52 11.11 1.80 2.39
CA THR A 52 11.23 1.72 0.93
C THR A 52 12.28 2.70 0.42
N TYR A 53 12.26 3.93 0.93
CA TYR A 53 13.22 4.96 0.57
C TYR A 53 14.64 4.62 1.02
N ALA A 54 14.82 4.00 2.19
CA ALA A 54 16.14 3.56 2.65
C ALA A 54 16.77 2.57 1.65
N TYR A 55 16.00 1.57 1.17
CA TYR A 55 16.50 0.61 0.18
C TYR A 55 16.76 1.23 -1.21
N LEU A 56 15.93 2.18 -1.64
CA LEU A 56 16.13 2.87 -2.91
C LEU A 56 17.32 3.83 -2.85
N LEU A 57 17.45 4.53 -1.72
CA LEU A 57 18.52 5.51 -1.52
C LEU A 57 19.90 4.83 -1.35
N VAL A 58 19.97 3.71 -0.62
CA VAL A 58 21.23 2.97 -0.49
C VAL A 58 21.71 2.42 -1.83
N ASP A 59 20.80 1.96 -2.68
CA ASP A 59 21.14 1.54 -4.05
C ASP A 59 21.73 2.70 -4.85
N HIS A 60 21.15 3.90 -4.72
CA HIS A 60 21.65 5.10 -5.40
C HIS A 60 23.02 5.56 -4.86
N LEU A 61 23.17 5.60 -3.55
CA LEU A 61 24.44 6.02 -2.92
C LEU A 61 25.59 5.07 -3.28
N ARG A 62 25.36 3.76 -3.30
CA ARG A 62 26.33 2.78 -3.77
C ARG A 62 26.72 2.98 -5.24
N TRP A 63 25.73 3.35 -6.07
CA TRP A 63 26.03 3.69 -7.47
C TRP A 63 26.91 4.94 -7.57
N LEU A 64 26.65 5.98 -6.78
CA LEU A 64 27.49 7.18 -6.74
C LEU A 64 28.93 6.83 -6.34
N GLU A 65 29.12 6.01 -5.33
CA GLU A 65 30.45 5.54 -4.89
C GLU A 65 31.19 4.83 -6.03
N ARG A 66 30.51 3.93 -6.71
CA ARG A 66 31.07 3.20 -7.84
C ARG A 66 31.50 4.12 -9.00
N GLU A 67 30.69 5.13 -9.29
CA GLU A 67 30.95 6.09 -10.37
C GLU A 67 31.87 7.24 -9.93
N CYS A 68 32.44 7.17 -8.72
CA CYS A 68 33.23 8.24 -8.10
C CYS A 68 32.53 9.60 -8.10
N LEU A 69 31.22 9.62 -7.89
CA LEU A 69 30.38 10.81 -7.81
C LEU A 69 29.98 11.10 -6.36
N ALA A 70 29.98 12.38 -5.99
CA ALA A 70 29.47 12.82 -4.70
C ALA A 70 28.02 13.32 -4.83
N PHE A 71 27.16 13.01 -3.86
CA PHE A 71 25.78 13.52 -3.85
C PHE A 71 25.73 15.05 -3.77
N THR A 72 26.79 15.69 -3.29
CA THR A 72 26.92 17.15 -3.19
C THR A 72 27.16 17.84 -4.54
N THR A 73 27.65 17.11 -5.55
CA THR A 73 28.06 17.67 -6.86
C THR A 73 27.38 17.00 -8.06
N VAL A 74 26.64 15.92 -7.83
CA VAL A 74 25.93 15.17 -8.88
C VAL A 74 24.97 16.07 -9.65
N GLN A 75 24.84 15.84 -10.96
CA GLN A 75 23.99 16.61 -11.85
C GLN A 75 22.74 15.83 -12.27
N LEU A 76 21.76 16.54 -12.86
CA LEU A 76 20.52 15.91 -13.32
C LEU A 76 20.78 14.78 -14.35
N ARG A 77 21.72 14.98 -15.28
CA ARG A 77 22.12 13.96 -16.27
C ARG A 77 22.63 12.66 -15.61
N ASP A 78 23.29 12.77 -14.45
CA ASP A 78 23.81 11.60 -13.73
C ASP A 78 22.65 10.83 -13.08
N LEU A 79 21.66 11.54 -12.55
CA LEU A 79 20.42 10.92 -12.03
C LEU A 79 19.60 10.25 -13.14
N GLU A 80 19.49 10.89 -14.31
CA GLU A 80 18.83 10.30 -15.48
C GLU A 80 19.57 9.03 -15.94
N ARG A 81 20.92 9.05 -15.96
CA ARG A 81 21.74 7.87 -16.25
C ARG A 81 21.50 6.75 -15.23
N TYR A 82 21.50 7.07 -13.92
CA TYR A 82 21.18 6.09 -12.88
C TYR A 82 19.79 5.49 -13.08
N MET A 83 18.77 6.31 -13.28
CA MET A 83 17.40 5.84 -13.50
C MET A 83 17.28 4.94 -14.73
N GLY A 84 18.03 5.24 -15.80
CA GLY A 84 18.17 4.40 -16.97
C GLY A 84 18.79 3.03 -16.63
N MET A 85 19.87 3.01 -15.87
CA MET A 85 20.58 1.77 -15.51
C MET A 85 19.80 0.83 -14.59
N VAL A 86 18.94 1.36 -13.73
CA VAL A 86 18.12 0.53 -12.82
C VAL A 86 16.79 0.07 -13.42
N GLY A 87 16.38 0.64 -14.55
CA GLY A 87 15.10 0.37 -15.20
C GLY A 87 15.08 -0.89 -16.06
N ALA A 88 13.90 -1.49 -16.20
CA ALA A 88 13.70 -2.69 -17.02
C ALA A 88 13.78 -2.45 -18.53
N ASP A 89 13.55 -1.20 -18.98
CA ASP A 89 13.48 -0.84 -20.39
C ASP A 89 14.84 -0.45 -20.99
N VAL A 90 15.88 -0.46 -20.17
CA VAL A 90 17.22 -0.19 -20.64
C VAL A 90 17.77 -1.46 -21.28
N ARG A 91 17.62 -1.53 -22.59
CA ARG A 91 18.40 -2.44 -23.41
C ARG A 91 19.83 -1.96 -23.37
N MET A 92 20.50 -2.36 -22.31
CA MET A 92 21.90 -2.22 -22.17
C MET A 92 22.59 -1.19 -22.96
N PRO A 93 23.41 -0.82 -22.57
CA PRO A 93 24.31 -0.56 -21.51
C PRO A 93 25.58 -0.13 -21.98
N LEU A 94 26.03 0.67 -21.26
CA LEU A 94 27.43 1.02 -21.20
C LEU A 94 28.02 0.32 -19.97
N GLY A 95 28.35 -0.97 -20.10
CA GLY A 95 29.02 -1.74 -19.06
C GLY A 95 28.15 -2.72 -18.25
N GLU A 96 28.76 -3.50 -17.37
CA GLU A 96 28.09 -4.44 -16.51
C GLU A 96 27.09 -3.75 -15.59
N PRO A 97 25.89 -4.34 -15.39
CA PRO A 97 24.91 -3.78 -14.47
C PRO A 97 25.50 -3.76 -13.07
N TRP A 98 25.58 -2.57 -12.47
CA TRP A 98 26.10 -2.40 -11.11
C TRP A 98 25.34 -3.20 -10.05
N ARG A 99 24.12 -3.64 -10.37
CA ARG A 99 23.25 -4.48 -9.54
C ARG A 99 23.30 -5.95 -10.00
N VAL A 100 24.47 -6.54 -10.01
CA VAL A 100 24.67 -7.94 -10.43
C VAL A 100 23.71 -8.88 -9.66
N GLY A 101 23.02 -9.75 -10.39
CA GLY A 101 22.06 -10.71 -9.82
C GLY A 101 20.71 -10.12 -9.35
N LYS A 102 20.50 -8.81 -9.42
CA LYS A 102 19.22 -8.17 -9.10
C LYS A 102 18.39 -7.90 -10.35
N ARG A 103 17.08 -8.10 -10.24
CA ARG A 103 16.15 -7.75 -11.33
C ARG A 103 16.06 -6.24 -11.50
N PRO A 104 15.93 -5.75 -12.75
CA PRO A 104 15.66 -4.34 -13.01
C PRO A 104 14.39 -3.86 -12.31
N TYR A 105 14.32 -2.57 -12.00
CA TYR A 105 13.12 -1.97 -11.46
C TYR A 105 12.00 -1.94 -12.51
N GLY A 106 10.86 -2.52 -12.16
CA GLY A 106 9.65 -2.30 -12.96
C GLY A 106 9.15 -0.84 -12.78
N ARG A 107 8.25 -0.41 -13.66
CA ARG A 107 7.76 0.98 -13.74
C ARG A 107 7.31 1.57 -12.40
N SER A 108 6.60 0.80 -11.57
CA SER A 108 6.16 1.26 -10.24
C SER A 108 7.34 1.52 -9.30
N ALA A 109 8.35 0.65 -9.32
CA ALA A 109 9.56 0.85 -8.53
C ALA A 109 10.37 2.04 -9.03
N LEU A 110 10.46 2.24 -10.35
CA LEU A 110 11.07 3.43 -10.96
C LEU A 110 10.37 4.72 -10.54
N SER A 111 9.03 4.75 -10.56
CA SER A 111 8.28 5.93 -10.09
C SER A 111 8.56 6.23 -8.62
N THR A 112 8.66 5.18 -7.79
CA THR A 112 8.98 5.34 -6.36
C THR A 112 10.43 5.78 -6.16
N ALA A 113 11.37 5.24 -6.94
CA ALA A 113 12.77 5.67 -6.91
C ALA A 113 12.92 7.12 -7.35
N ALA A 114 12.26 7.54 -8.42
CA ALA A 114 12.22 8.92 -8.87
C ALA A 114 11.70 9.87 -7.79
N ALA A 115 10.62 9.49 -7.08
CA ALA A 115 10.10 10.27 -5.97
C ALA A 115 11.07 10.36 -4.79
N CYS A 116 11.71 9.24 -4.45
CA CYS A 116 12.72 9.17 -3.40
C CYS A 116 13.91 10.09 -3.70
N LEU A 117 14.50 9.98 -4.92
CA LEU A 117 15.66 10.78 -5.32
C LEU A 117 15.31 12.27 -5.40
N LYS A 118 14.19 12.61 -6.03
CA LYS A 118 13.72 14.01 -6.04
C LYS A 118 13.58 14.55 -4.62
N GLY A 119 12.92 13.82 -3.73
CA GLY A 119 12.74 14.22 -2.33
C GLY A 119 14.07 14.38 -1.60
N PHE A 120 15.00 13.45 -1.78
CA PHE A 120 16.33 13.51 -1.15
C PHE A 120 17.10 14.76 -1.60
N TYR A 121 17.22 15.01 -2.90
CA TYR A 121 17.99 16.14 -3.41
C TYR A 121 17.31 17.50 -3.16
N LEU A 122 16.00 17.57 -3.14
CA LEU A 122 15.29 18.80 -2.70
C LEU A 122 15.54 19.09 -1.22
N HIS A 123 15.54 18.06 -0.38
CA HIS A 123 15.90 18.20 1.03
C HIS A 123 17.37 18.63 1.20
N GLN A 124 18.30 18.06 0.44
CA GLN A 124 19.70 18.54 0.48
C GLN A 124 19.82 20.00 0.02
N SER A 125 19.09 20.37 -1.03
CA SER A 125 19.06 21.74 -1.53
C SER A 125 18.52 22.74 -0.51
N SER A 126 17.51 22.37 0.25
CA SER A 126 17.00 23.22 1.36
C SER A 126 18.00 23.41 2.50
N LEU A 127 19.02 22.55 2.58
CA LEU A 127 20.14 22.67 3.51
C LEU A 127 21.36 23.37 2.88
N GLY A 128 21.20 23.98 1.71
CA GLY A 128 22.28 24.68 0.99
C GLY A 128 23.21 23.75 0.19
N ILE A 129 22.91 22.45 0.09
CA ILE A 129 23.74 21.46 -0.62
C ILE A 129 23.18 21.26 -2.03
N ASN A 130 24.02 21.47 -3.05
CA ASN A 130 23.69 21.24 -4.47
C ASN A 130 22.39 21.97 -4.92
N GLY A 131 22.31 23.27 -4.66
CA GLY A 131 21.15 24.10 -4.98
C GLY A 131 20.82 24.16 -6.47
N GLU A 132 21.80 24.02 -7.35
CA GLU A 132 21.56 23.98 -8.81
C GLU A 132 20.73 22.75 -9.21
N LEU A 133 21.09 21.57 -8.70
CA LEU A 133 20.32 20.36 -8.93
C LEU A 133 18.91 20.48 -8.32
N GLY A 134 18.80 21.05 -7.13
CA GLY A 134 17.49 21.31 -6.49
C GLY A 134 16.58 22.12 -7.40
N ARG A 135 17.06 23.24 -7.97
CA ARG A 135 16.28 24.05 -8.92
C ARG A 135 15.90 23.28 -10.19
N LYS A 136 16.76 22.41 -10.70
CA LYS A 136 16.45 21.57 -11.87
C LYS A 136 15.41 20.50 -11.57
N LEU A 137 15.35 20.01 -10.34
CA LEU A 137 14.37 19.00 -9.88
C LEU A 137 13.04 19.62 -9.46
N ASP A 138 13.03 20.86 -8.97
CA ASP A 138 11.84 21.58 -8.55
C ASP A 138 11.11 22.22 -9.74
N LYS A 139 10.88 21.44 -10.78
CA LYS A 139 10.12 21.89 -11.94
C LYS A 139 8.63 21.67 -11.75
N SER A 140 7.88 22.62 -12.27
CA SER A 140 6.44 22.47 -12.46
C SER A 140 6.12 22.37 -13.95
N ARG A 141 5.01 21.76 -14.27
CA ARG A 141 4.45 21.69 -15.63
C ARG A 141 3.08 22.34 -15.67
N LEU A 142 2.76 22.93 -16.79
CA LEU A 142 1.39 23.40 -17.01
C LEU A 142 0.41 22.23 -17.03
N PRO A 143 -0.83 22.43 -16.54
CA PRO A 143 -1.85 21.41 -16.59
C PRO A 143 -2.14 20.96 -18.02
N SER A 144 -2.07 19.68 -18.28
CA SER A 144 -2.47 19.07 -19.55
C SER A 144 -4.01 19.10 -19.70
N ARG A 145 -4.49 18.77 -20.91
CA ARG A 145 -5.94 18.56 -21.13
C ARG A 145 -6.52 17.49 -20.20
N VAL A 146 -5.74 16.46 -19.90
CA VAL A 146 -6.15 15.38 -18.98
C VAL A 146 -6.29 15.90 -17.55
N ASP A 147 -5.33 16.71 -17.08
CA ASP A 147 -5.42 17.29 -15.74
C ASP A 147 -6.64 18.19 -15.60
N ARG A 148 -6.94 18.99 -16.63
CA ARG A 148 -8.13 19.86 -16.66
C ARG A 148 -9.43 19.07 -16.68
N ARG A 149 -9.50 17.96 -17.43
CA ARG A 149 -10.68 17.08 -17.47
C ARG A 149 -10.92 16.37 -16.14
N ARG A 150 -9.86 16.10 -15.37
CA ARG A 150 -9.93 15.42 -14.06
C ARG A 150 -10.23 16.37 -12.91
N SER A 151 -10.13 17.66 -13.11
CA SER A 151 -10.42 18.66 -12.08
C SER A 151 -11.89 19.05 -12.11
N PHE A 152 -12.46 19.26 -10.92
CA PHE A 152 -13.81 19.78 -10.79
C PHE A 152 -13.93 21.12 -11.55
N LEU A 153 -14.84 21.20 -12.52
CA LEU A 153 -15.08 22.35 -13.39
C LEU A 153 -13.86 22.87 -14.19
N GLY A 154 -12.86 22.03 -14.44
CA GLY A 154 -11.69 22.42 -15.24
C GLY A 154 -10.76 23.45 -14.59
N HIS A 155 -10.91 23.74 -13.30
CA HIS A 155 -10.25 24.86 -12.61
C HIS A 155 -8.78 24.66 -12.25
N VAL A 156 -8.09 23.66 -12.79
CA VAL A 156 -6.62 23.55 -12.58
C VAL A 156 -5.93 24.66 -13.38
N LYS A 157 -5.77 25.81 -12.75
CA LYS A 157 -5.05 26.96 -13.33
C LYS A 157 -3.55 26.94 -12.96
N ASN A 158 -3.19 26.30 -11.84
CA ASN A 158 -1.84 26.35 -11.31
C ASN A 158 -0.94 25.28 -11.93
N ALA A 159 0.34 25.58 -12.03
CA ALA A 159 1.36 24.62 -12.44
C ALA A 159 1.41 23.42 -11.46
N LEU A 160 1.48 22.22 -12.02
CA LEU A 160 1.54 20.98 -11.28
C LEU A 160 3.00 20.57 -11.05
N PRO A 161 3.35 20.03 -9.86
CA PRO A 161 4.69 19.50 -9.63
C PRO A 161 5.06 18.48 -10.70
N SER A 162 6.26 18.58 -11.24
CA SER A 162 6.80 17.65 -12.22
C SER A 162 8.02 16.94 -11.63
N ASN A 163 8.18 15.67 -11.93
CA ASN A 163 9.40 14.94 -11.61
C ASN A 163 10.10 14.52 -12.89
N PRO A 164 11.23 15.15 -13.25
CA PRO A 164 11.95 14.85 -14.49
C PRO A 164 12.49 13.41 -14.52
N LEU A 165 12.71 12.79 -13.36
CA LEU A 165 13.20 11.42 -13.23
C LEU A 165 12.09 10.36 -13.38
N ALA A 166 10.83 10.77 -13.36
CA ALA A 166 9.72 9.82 -13.43
C ALA A 166 9.62 9.18 -14.83
N PRO A 167 9.34 7.87 -14.91
CA PRO A 167 9.18 7.19 -16.19
C PRO A 167 8.02 7.80 -16.99
N LYS A 168 8.28 8.15 -18.25
CA LYS A 168 7.30 8.75 -19.16
C LYS A 168 6.27 7.74 -19.66
N GLY A 169 5.11 8.22 -20.09
CA GLY A 169 4.04 7.46 -20.75
C GLY A 169 2.90 7.03 -19.80
N PRO A 170 1.78 6.57 -20.36
CA PRO A 170 0.59 6.23 -19.60
C PRO A 170 0.85 5.04 -18.68
N HIS A 171 0.42 5.17 -17.45
CA HIS A 171 0.45 4.10 -16.45
C HIS A 171 -0.98 3.77 -16.02
N ARG A 172 -1.72 3.13 -16.92
CA ARG A 172 -2.98 2.51 -16.52
C ARG A 172 -2.71 1.03 -16.25
N ARG A 173 -2.75 0.63 -15.00
CA ARG A 173 -2.92 -0.77 -14.62
C ARG A 173 -4.36 -0.93 -14.20
N HIS A 174 -5.12 -1.71 -14.97
CA HIS A 174 -6.40 -2.19 -14.46
C HIS A 174 -6.17 -2.92 -13.14
N PRO A 175 -6.99 -2.65 -12.12
CA PRO A 175 -6.90 -3.37 -10.87
C PRO A 175 -7.08 -4.87 -11.14
N LYS A 176 -6.23 -5.69 -10.53
CA LYS A 176 -6.41 -7.15 -10.60
C LYS A 176 -7.53 -7.53 -9.65
N MET A 177 -8.71 -7.69 -10.18
CA MET A 177 -9.87 -8.21 -9.47
C MET A 177 -9.82 -9.73 -9.40
N LEU A 178 -10.59 -10.30 -8.50
CA LEU A 178 -10.85 -11.73 -8.47
C LEU A 178 -11.88 -12.08 -9.56
N PRO A 179 -11.73 -13.20 -10.24
CA PRO A 179 -12.77 -13.66 -11.16
C PRO A 179 -14.02 -14.09 -10.40
N ASP A 180 -15.15 -14.14 -11.10
CA ASP A 180 -16.42 -14.56 -10.54
C ASP A 180 -16.33 -15.97 -9.93
N GLY A 181 -17.04 -16.18 -8.83
CA GLY A 181 -17.00 -17.43 -8.06
C GLY A 181 -15.66 -17.70 -7.33
N ALA A 182 -14.72 -16.76 -7.33
CA ALA A 182 -13.42 -16.94 -6.67
C ALA A 182 -13.55 -17.10 -5.16
N ARG A 183 -14.50 -16.39 -4.52
CA ARG A 183 -14.76 -16.51 -3.09
C ARG A 183 -15.15 -17.94 -2.70
N GLU A 184 -16.11 -18.51 -3.38
CA GLU A 184 -16.63 -19.86 -3.16
C GLU A 184 -15.54 -20.91 -3.38
N ARG A 185 -14.78 -20.78 -4.46
CA ARG A 185 -13.65 -21.65 -4.75
C ARG A 185 -12.57 -21.57 -3.66
N LEU A 186 -12.26 -20.39 -3.15
CA LEU A 186 -11.31 -20.23 -2.06
C LEU A 186 -11.83 -20.85 -0.77
N LEU A 187 -13.10 -20.61 -0.41
CA LEU A 187 -13.73 -21.19 0.78
C LEU A 187 -13.72 -22.71 0.72
N GLY A 188 -13.92 -23.32 -0.43
CA GLY A 188 -13.81 -24.77 -0.63
C GLY A 188 -12.40 -25.34 -0.47
N THR A 189 -11.36 -24.51 -0.39
CA THR A 189 -9.96 -24.96 -0.23
C THR A 189 -9.35 -24.67 1.13
N VAL A 190 -10.06 -24.00 2.02
CA VAL A 190 -9.61 -23.65 3.37
C VAL A 190 -10.43 -24.41 4.43
N ASN A 191 -9.75 -25.14 5.30
CA ASN A 191 -10.41 -25.99 6.30
C ASN A 191 -10.53 -25.31 7.68
N ALA A 192 -9.54 -24.46 8.04
CA ALA A 192 -9.57 -23.77 9.32
C ALA A 192 -10.63 -22.66 9.34
N ALA A 193 -11.38 -22.57 10.44
CA ALA A 193 -12.38 -21.52 10.64
C ALA A 193 -11.76 -20.12 10.59
N ARG A 194 -10.53 -19.95 11.15
CA ARG A 194 -9.76 -18.73 10.99
C ARG A 194 -9.53 -18.36 9.52
N ASP A 195 -9.17 -19.32 8.69
CA ASP A 195 -8.85 -19.06 7.29
C ASP A 195 -10.12 -18.76 6.48
N ARG A 196 -11.26 -19.40 6.84
CA ARG A 196 -12.58 -19.05 6.29
C ARG A 196 -13.00 -17.62 6.68
N LEU A 197 -12.81 -17.24 7.94
CA LEU A 197 -13.03 -15.87 8.41
C LEU A 197 -12.20 -14.89 7.56
N VAL A 198 -10.92 -15.15 7.35
CA VAL A 198 -10.03 -14.25 6.58
C VAL A 198 -10.51 -14.07 5.15
N VAL A 199 -10.88 -15.14 4.45
CA VAL A 199 -11.40 -15.06 3.07
C VAL A 199 -12.70 -14.26 3.04
N THR A 200 -13.66 -14.57 3.94
CA THR A 200 -14.96 -13.88 4.02
C THR A 200 -14.78 -12.40 4.36
N TRP A 201 -13.97 -12.06 5.36
CA TRP A 201 -13.81 -10.68 5.80
C TRP A 201 -13.06 -9.81 4.79
N LEU A 202 -12.14 -10.37 4.02
CA LEU A 202 -11.52 -9.66 2.91
C LEU A 202 -12.51 -9.43 1.75
N ALA A 203 -13.36 -10.42 1.46
CA ALA A 203 -14.35 -10.33 0.39
C ALA A 203 -15.49 -9.35 0.72
N ASP A 204 -16.09 -9.50 1.88
CA ASP A 204 -17.29 -8.74 2.28
C ASP A 204 -16.99 -7.37 2.91
N GLY A 205 -15.83 -7.22 3.55
CA GLY A 205 -15.44 -5.98 4.22
C GLY A 205 -14.49 -5.11 3.40
N GLY A 206 -13.92 -5.63 2.31
CA GLY A 206 -12.92 -4.92 1.51
C GLY A 206 -11.71 -4.46 2.32
N LEU A 207 -11.37 -5.16 3.40
CA LEU A 207 -10.29 -4.81 4.32
C LEU A 207 -8.91 -4.98 3.66
N ARG A 208 -7.98 -4.11 4.02
CA ARG A 208 -6.56 -4.40 3.75
C ARG A 208 -6.08 -5.49 4.70
N ILE A 209 -5.15 -6.32 4.24
CA ILE A 209 -4.62 -7.42 5.09
C ILE A 209 -4.00 -6.90 6.40
N GLY A 210 -3.40 -5.72 6.40
CA GLY A 210 -2.88 -5.08 7.61
C GLY A 210 -4.00 -4.61 8.55
N GLU A 211 -5.12 -4.14 7.99
CA GLU A 211 -6.31 -3.77 8.75
C GLU A 211 -6.90 -5.02 9.43
N LEU A 212 -7.16 -6.08 8.65
CA LEU A 212 -7.74 -7.31 9.18
C LEU A 212 -6.85 -7.98 10.25
N CYS A 213 -5.55 -8.15 9.96
CA CYS A 213 -4.63 -8.75 10.93
C CYS A 213 -4.35 -7.85 12.14
N GLY A 214 -4.65 -6.55 12.05
CA GLY A 214 -4.48 -5.56 13.11
C GLY A 214 -5.68 -5.38 14.02
N LEU A 215 -6.81 -6.07 13.75
CA LEU A 215 -8.01 -5.99 14.57
C LEU A 215 -7.80 -6.62 15.93
N HIS A 216 -8.35 -5.97 16.93
CA HIS A 216 -8.52 -6.50 18.28
C HIS A 216 -9.99 -6.88 18.51
N LEU A 217 -10.24 -7.78 19.46
CA LEU A 217 -11.60 -8.21 19.81
C LEU A 217 -12.48 -7.01 20.25
N VAL A 218 -11.88 -6.02 20.90
CA VAL A 218 -12.57 -4.80 21.33
C VAL A 218 -12.99 -3.88 20.16
N ASP A 219 -12.44 -4.08 18.96
CA ASP A 219 -12.81 -3.32 17.77
C ASP A 219 -14.12 -3.80 17.14
N LEU A 220 -14.66 -4.93 17.59
CA LEU A 220 -15.75 -5.62 16.94
C LEU A 220 -17.08 -5.31 17.64
N HIS A 221 -17.96 -4.64 16.95
CA HIS A 221 -19.32 -4.30 17.38
C HIS A 221 -20.30 -5.08 16.50
N LEU A 222 -20.44 -6.39 16.78
CA LEU A 222 -21.16 -7.35 15.94
C LEU A 222 -22.67 -7.39 16.20
N ARG A 223 -23.18 -6.50 17.05
CA ARG A 223 -24.60 -6.33 17.35
C ARG A 223 -25.11 -4.98 16.89
N GLU A 224 -26.41 -4.87 16.66
CA GLU A 224 -27.04 -3.60 16.45
C GLU A 224 -26.99 -2.75 17.73
N ASN A 225 -27.02 -1.43 17.55
CA ASN A 225 -27.02 -0.45 18.64
C ASN A 225 -25.86 -0.68 19.63
N ALA A 226 -24.66 -0.91 19.09
CA ALA A 226 -23.47 -1.09 19.91
C ALA A 226 -23.18 0.13 20.79
N ALA A 227 -22.54 -0.11 21.94
CA ALA A 227 -22.30 0.90 22.97
C ALA A 227 -21.40 2.08 22.53
N CYS A 228 -20.70 1.99 21.40
CA CYS A 228 -19.94 3.11 20.84
C CYS A 228 -20.83 4.27 20.36
N GLY A 229 -22.09 4.01 20.02
CA GLY A 229 -23.04 5.00 19.53
C GLY A 229 -22.80 5.54 18.12
N GLU A 230 -21.74 5.12 17.43
CA GLU A 230 -21.34 5.69 16.12
C GLU A 230 -22.02 5.03 14.92
N CYS A 231 -22.48 3.80 15.06
CA CYS A 231 -23.19 3.09 14.00
C CYS A 231 -24.25 2.15 14.61
N ARG A 232 -25.48 2.22 14.12
CA ARG A 232 -26.55 1.35 14.61
C ARG A 232 -26.39 -0.10 14.21
N ALA A 233 -25.93 -0.33 12.99
CA ALA A 233 -25.77 -1.67 12.47
C ALA A 233 -24.45 -2.31 12.90
N PRO A 234 -24.31 -3.66 12.78
CA PRO A 234 -23.06 -4.35 13.04
C PRO A 234 -21.89 -3.75 12.25
N HIS A 235 -20.80 -3.48 12.95
CA HIS A 235 -19.65 -2.81 12.38
C HIS A 235 -18.37 -3.15 13.15
N LEU A 236 -17.24 -2.72 12.60
CA LEU A 236 -15.95 -2.78 13.24
C LEU A 236 -15.20 -1.45 13.09
N HIS A 237 -14.29 -1.19 14.02
CA HIS A 237 -13.42 -0.04 14.02
C HIS A 237 -12.03 -0.42 13.55
N VAL A 238 -11.57 0.13 12.42
CA VAL A 238 -10.20 -0.04 11.95
C VAL A 238 -9.35 1.06 12.56
N CYS A 239 -8.54 0.71 13.55
CA CYS A 239 -7.71 1.62 14.30
C CYS A 239 -6.24 1.52 13.90
N HIS A 240 -5.55 2.65 13.77
CA HIS A 240 -4.12 2.67 13.56
C HIS A 240 -3.38 2.41 14.88
N ARG A 241 -2.72 1.25 14.99
CA ARG A 241 -1.94 0.84 16.17
C ARG A 241 -0.50 0.50 15.75
N PRO A 242 0.46 1.44 15.89
CA PRO A 242 1.85 1.20 15.45
C PRO A 242 2.58 0.14 16.27
N GLY A 243 2.10 -0.17 17.48
CA GLY A 243 2.70 -1.14 18.40
C GLY A 243 2.11 -2.56 18.34
N ASN A 244 1.31 -2.92 17.33
CA ASN A 244 0.75 -4.27 17.22
C ASN A 244 1.84 -5.35 17.21
N PRO A 245 1.76 -6.38 18.08
CA PRO A 245 2.81 -7.39 18.22
C PRO A 245 3.09 -8.19 16.93
N ASN A 246 2.07 -8.36 16.08
CA ASN A 246 2.21 -9.00 14.76
C ASN A 246 2.64 -8.06 13.64
N ARG A 247 2.93 -6.80 13.97
CA ARG A 247 3.36 -5.75 13.03
C ARG A 247 2.32 -5.43 11.95
N ALA A 248 1.06 -5.70 12.24
CA ALA A 248 -0.04 -5.29 11.38
C ALA A 248 -0.37 -3.83 11.63
N GLU A 249 -0.46 -3.04 10.57
CA GLU A 249 -0.77 -1.61 10.63
C GLU A 249 -1.91 -1.28 9.69
N ALA A 250 -2.89 -0.57 10.20
CA ALA A 250 -3.91 0.09 9.41
C ALA A 250 -3.35 1.42 8.88
N LYS A 251 -3.59 1.72 7.60
CA LYS A 251 -3.16 2.98 6.97
C LYS A 251 -4.14 4.13 7.21
N THR A 252 -5.19 3.92 8.01
CA THR A 252 -6.11 5.00 8.38
C THR A 252 -5.43 5.97 9.33
N ARG A 253 -5.82 7.25 9.23
CA ARG A 253 -5.40 8.30 10.17
C ARG A 253 -6.58 8.85 10.97
N HIS A 254 -7.74 8.21 10.89
CA HIS A 254 -8.89 8.60 11.71
C HIS A 254 -8.53 8.49 13.18
N PRO A 255 -8.76 9.51 14.00
CA PRO A 255 -8.55 9.46 15.44
C PRO A 255 -9.46 8.40 16.07
N TRP A 256 -8.96 7.75 17.10
CA TRP A 256 -9.69 6.73 17.82
C TRP A 256 -9.28 6.72 19.29
N ARG A 257 -10.13 6.21 20.14
CA ARG A 257 -9.86 6.05 21.58
C ARG A 257 -10.55 4.79 22.12
N VAL A 258 -10.10 4.38 23.30
CA VAL A 258 -10.74 3.30 24.07
C VAL A 258 -11.13 3.88 25.43
N GLU A 259 -12.40 3.84 25.75
CA GLU A 259 -12.93 4.24 27.04
C GLU A 259 -13.76 3.10 27.62
N ARG A 260 -13.41 2.65 28.84
CA ARG A 260 -14.10 1.54 29.54
C ARG A 260 -14.25 0.28 28.67
N GLY A 261 -13.23 -0.03 27.86
CA GLY A 261 -13.26 -1.19 26.96
C GLY A 261 -14.07 -1.01 25.66
N ILE A 262 -14.61 0.17 25.42
CA ILE A 262 -15.38 0.49 24.19
C ILE A 262 -14.50 1.34 23.29
N VAL A 263 -14.33 0.89 22.04
CA VAL A 263 -13.62 1.63 21.00
C VAL A 263 -14.57 2.61 20.34
N THR A 264 -14.10 3.83 20.14
CA THR A 264 -14.78 4.88 19.36
C THR A 264 -13.82 5.48 18.35
N GLY A 265 -14.34 6.03 17.25
CA GLY A 265 -13.52 6.58 16.17
C GLY A 265 -12.88 5.49 15.29
N GLY A 266 -11.76 5.82 14.65
CA GLY A 266 -11.17 4.97 13.63
C GLY A 266 -11.96 5.01 12.33
N LEU A 267 -11.66 4.09 11.41
CA LEU A 267 -12.45 3.90 10.19
C LEU A 267 -13.53 2.84 10.46
N ILE A 268 -14.78 3.27 10.43
CA ILE A 268 -15.91 2.35 10.62
C ILE A 268 -16.15 1.54 9.35
N LYS A 269 -16.30 0.23 9.52
CA LYS A 269 -16.63 -0.72 8.45
C LYS A 269 -17.84 -1.55 8.84
N ARG A 270 -18.81 -1.62 7.94
CA ARG A 270 -19.98 -2.48 8.14
C ARG A 270 -19.59 -3.96 8.07
N VAL A 271 -20.31 -4.78 8.79
CA VAL A 271 -20.09 -6.23 8.90
C VAL A 271 -21.28 -6.96 8.29
N SER A 272 -21.00 -7.92 7.39
CA SER A 272 -22.04 -8.77 6.78
C SER A 272 -22.47 -9.89 7.75
N PRO A 273 -23.67 -10.47 7.57
CA PRO A 273 -24.08 -11.67 8.32
C PRO A 273 -23.05 -12.81 8.22
N ALA A 274 -22.44 -13.02 7.05
CA ALA A 274 -21.42 -14.04 6.85
C ALA A 274 -20.13 -13.75 7.64
N MET A 275 -19.75 -12.47 7.79
CA MET A 275 -18.64 -12.09 8.64
C MET A 275 -18.93 -12.39 10.11
N VAL A 276 -20.14 -12.12 10.59
CA VAL A 276 -20.56 -12.45 11.96
C VAL A 276 -20.53 -13.97 12.17
N HIS A 277 -21.08 -14.74 11.24
CA HIS A 277 -21.10 -16.20 11.32
C HIS A 277 -19.68 -16.79 11.42
N THR A 278 -18.79 -16.39 10.50
CA THR A 278 -17.41 -16.89 10.49
C THR A 278 -16.60 -16.44 11.72
N TYR A 279 -16.92 -15.30 12.31
CA TYR A 279 -16.33 -14.88 13.59
C TYR A 279 -16.71 -15.86 14.71
N PHE A 280 -18.02 -16.12 14.90
CA PHE A 280 -18.46 -17.03 15.95
C PHE A 280 -17.93 -18.46 15.73
N GLU A 281 -17.95 -18.95 14.50
CA GLU A 281 -17.36 -20.25 14.17
C GLU A 281 -15.88 -20.30 14.63
N TYR A 282 -15.08 -19.30 14.25
CA TYR A 282 -13.67 -19.26 14.61
C TYR A 282 -13.42 -19.16 16.11
N VAL A 283 -14.15 -18.26 16.79
CA VAL A 283 -13.91 -18.03 18.23
C VAL A 283 -14.36 -19.19 19.08
N THR A 284 -15.43 -19.88 18.69
CA THR A 284 -15.95 -21.04 19.48
C THR A 284 -15.21 -22.34 19.21
N THR A 285 -14.62 -22.51 18.01
CA THR A 285 -14.02 -23.79 17.61
C THR A 285 -12.49 -23.81 17.66
N GLU A 286 -11.83 -22.68 17.35
CA GLU A 286 -10.37 -22.68 17.13
C GLU A 286 -9.60 -21.64 17.94
N TYR A 287 -10.27 -20.57 18.43
CA TYR A 287 -9.57 -19.51 19.16
C TYR A 287 -9.05 -20.05 20.51
N PRO A 288 -7.71 -20.03 20.77
CA PRO A 288 -7.18 -20.62 21.99
C PRO A 288 -7.64 -19.86 23.25
N ARG A 289 -7.90 -20.60 24.31
CA ARG A 289 -8.21 -19.99 25.62
C ARG A 289 -6.99 -19.33 26.23
N GLY A 290 -7.17 -18.29 27.02
CA GLY A 290 -6.09 -17.62 27.76
C GLY A 290 -5.20 -16.70 26.94
N VAL A 291 -5.63 -16.30 25.73
CA VAL A 291 -4.91 -15.30 24.90
C VAL A 291 -5.03 -13.91 25.53
N GLY A 292 -3.92 -13.37 26.03
CA GLY A 292 -3.90 -12.12 26.80
C GLY A 292 -3.70 -10.82 26.02
N HIS A 293 -3.46 -10.87 24.69
CA HIS A 293 -3.15 -9.67 23.91
C HIS A 293 -4.35 -9.06 23.15
N GLY A 294 -5.53 -9.66 23.23
CA GLY A 294 -6.77 -9.16 22.63
C GLY A 294 -6.84 -9.12 21.10
N MET A 295 -5.84 -9.60 20.37
CA MET A 295 -5.88 -9.61 18.91
C MET A 295 -6.83 -10.66 18.36
N LEU A 296 -7.59 -10.33 17.32
CA LEU A 296 -8.56 -11.21 16.69
C LEU A 296 -7.92 -12.46 16.08
N LEU A 297 -6.87 -12.29 15.29
CA LEU A 297 -6.25 -13.40 14.55
C LEU A 297 -4.99 -13.90 15.25
N VAL A 298 -4.96 -15.20 15.53
CA VAL A 298 -3.84 -15.87 16.22
C VAL A 298 -3.33 -17.09 15.47
N GLN A 299 -2.14 -17.54 15.81
CA GLN A 299 -1.59 -18.81 15.37
C GLN A 299 -2.35 -19.96 16.02
N LEU A 300 -2.73 -20.95 15.22
CA LEU A 300 -3.54 -22.10 15.69
C LEU A 300 -2.69 -23.32 16.06
N HIS A 301 -1.48 -23.44 15.53
CA HIS A 301 -0.66 -24.64 15.66
C HIS A 301 0.80 -24.33 15.94
N GLY A 302 1.48 -25.30 16.54
CA GLY A 302 2.91 -25.26 16.86
C GLY A 302 3.25 -24.47 18.13
N ALA A 303 4.52 -24.25 18.38
CA ALA A 303 5.02 -23.56 19.57
C ALA A 303 4.53 -22.09 19.69
N ALA A 304 4.04 -21.49 18.61
CA ALA A 304 3.51 -20.15 18.59
C ALA A 304 1.98 -20.09 18.69
N THR A 305 1.31 -21.18 19.06
CA THR A 305 -0.15 -21.22 19.25
C THR A 305 -0.59 -20.09 20.19
N GLY A 306 -1.65 -19.37 19.82
CA GLY A 306 -2.15 -18.22 20.57
C GLY A 306 -1.38 -16.93 20.32
N GLN A 307 -0.21 -16.95 19.68
CA GLN A 307 0.51 -15.71 19.34
C GLN A 307 -0.17 -14.96 18.18
N PRO A 308 -0.05 -13.63 18.12
CA PRO A 308 -0.66 -12.82 17.07
C PRO A 308 -0.26 -13.24 15.66
N TRP A 309 -1.25 -13.44 14.78
CA TRP A 309 -0.99 -13.92 13.43
C TRP A 309 -0.53 -12.80 12.49
N ALA A 310 0.66 -12.95 11.91
CA ALA A 310 1.28 -11.92 11.11
C ALA A 310 0.67 -11.78 9.70
N PRO A 311 0.58 -10.57 9.12
CA PRO A 311 0.09 -10.34 7.77
C PRO A 311 0.82 -11.14 6.68
N VAL A 312 2.10 -11.47 6.91
CA VAL A 312 2.89 -12.31 5.99
C VAL A 312 2.36 -13.74 5.97
N ALA A 313 1.98 -14.30 7.12
CA ALA A 313 1.40 -15.64 7.22
C ALA A 313 0.04 -15.69 6.51
N ALA A 314 -0.80 -14.68 6.70
CA ALA A 314 -2.07 -14.53 6.00
C ALA A 314 -1.90 -14.49 4.47
N ARG A 315 -0.94 -13.72 3.96
CA ARG A 315 -0.63 -13.69 2.52
C ARG A 315 -0.16 -15.04 1.99
N ARG A 316 0.64 -15.78 2.77
CA ARG A 316 1.09 -17.13 2.40
C ARG A 316 -0.08 -18.12 2.37
N MET A 317 -1.00 -18.04 3.32
CA MET A 317 -2.22 -18.83 3.36
C MET A 317 -3.06 -18.59 2.10
N LEU A 318 -3.38 -17.31 1.79
CA LEU A 318 -4.15 -16.93 0.60
C LEU A 318 -3.46 -17.37 -0.71
N GLY A 319 -2.15 -17.25 -0.79
CA GLY A 319 -1.39 -17.71 -1.96
C GLY A 319 -1.47 -19.24 -2.16
N ARG A 320 -1.45 -20.02 -1.07
CA ARG A 320 -1.64 -21.47 -1.13
C ARG A 320 -3.08 -21.85 -1.47
N ALA A 321 -4.06 -21.20 -0.83
CA ALA A 321 -5.48 -21.41 -1.11
C ALA A 321 -5.81 -21.09 -2.58
N GLY A 322 -5.31 -19.96 -3.10
CA GLY A 322 -5.51 -19.58 -4.49
C GLY A 322 -4.94 -20.59 -5.50
N LYS A 323 -3.76 -21.16 -5.20
CA LYS A 323 -3.20 -22.23 -6.04
C LYS A 323 -4.07 -23.48 -6.03
N ARG A 324 -4.55 -23.92 -4.85
CA ARG A 324 -5.46 -25.07 -4.73
C ARG A 324 -6.80 -24.84 -5.42
N ALA A 325 -7.31 -23.61 -5.37
CA ALA A 325 -8.56 -23.21 -6.02
C ALA A 325 -8.42 -22.99 -7.56
N GLY A 326 -7.25 -23.22 -8.15
CA GLY A 326 -7.00 -22.95 -9.56
C GLY A 326 -6.98 -21.47 -9.95
N LEU A 327 -6.83 -20.56 -8.96
CA LEU A 327 -6.81 -19.11 -9.17
C LEU A 327 -5.39 -18.53 -9.27
N GLY A 328 -4.37 -19.37 -9.17
CA GLY A 328 -2.99 -18.95 -9.08
C GLY A 328 -2.68 -18.25 -7.75
N VAL A 329 -1.82 -17.21 -7.79
CA VAL A 329 -1.45 -16.47 -6.57
C VAL A 329 -2.47 -15.37 -6.28
N VAL A 330 -3.35 -15.64 -5.35
CA VAL A 330 -4.34 -14.65 -4.86
C VAL A 330 -3.65 -13.65 -3.91
N LYS A 331 -3.80 -12.38 -4.23
CA LYS A 331 -3.31 -11.28 -3.41
C LYS A 331 -4.44 -10.63 -2.62
N PRO A 332 -4.25 -10.28 -1.33
CA PRO A 332 -5.30 -9.65 -0.52
C PRO A 332 -5.92 -8.39 -1.15
N HIS A 333 -5.12 -7.65 -1.91
CA HIS A 333 -5.60 -6.40 -2.52
C HIS A 333 -6.62 -6.64 -3.64
N ALA A 334 -6.61 -7.83 -4.25
CA ALA A 334 -7.60 -8.20 -5.26
C ALA A 334 -9.02 -8.28 -4.68
N PHE A 335 -9.19 -8.81 -3.45
CA PHE A 335 -10.48 -8.80 -2.76
C PHE A 335 -11.04 -7.39 -2.59
N ARG A 336 -10.17 -6.45 -2.16
CA ARG A 336 -10.58 -5.06 -1.98
C ARG A 336 -10.96 -4.40 -3.31
N HIS A 337 -10.28 -4.72 -4.39
CA HIS A 337 -10.65 -4.24 -5.71
C HIS A 337 -12.01 -4.80 -6.13
N SER A 338 -12.22 -6.11 -6.02
CA SER A 338 -13.52 -6.73 -6.33
C SER A 338 -14.66 -6.17 -5.46
N PHE A 339 -14.41 -6.00 -4.15
CA PHE A 339 -15.39 -5.41 -3.24
C PHE A 339 -15.75 -3.97 -3.65
N THR A 340 -14.75 -3.13 -3.94
CA THR A 340 -15.00 -1.74 -4.30
C THR A 340 -15.75 -1.63 -5.63
N SER A 341 -15.41 -2.46 -6.62
CA SER A 341 -16.14 -2.52 -7.89
C SER A 341 -17.60 -2.94 -7.66
N ALA A 342 -17.84 -4.02 -6.93
CA ALA A 342 -19.19 -4.49 -6.62
C ALA A 342 -20.03 -3.44 -5.87
N VAL A 343 -19.43 -2.69 -4.94
CA VAL A 343 -20.12 -1.59 -4.26
C VAL A 343 -20.41 -0.44 -5.21
N LEU A 344 -19.48 -0.10 -6.11
CA LEU A 344 -19.68 0.96 -7.10
C LEU A 344 -20.81 0.60 -8.06
N ASP A 345 -20.84 -0.65 -8.54
CA ASP A 345 -21.91 -1.16 -9.40
C ASP A 345 -23.26 -1.14 -8.69
N ALA A 346 -23.31 -1.66 -7.44
CA ALA A 346 -24.54 -1.66 -6.63
C ALA A 346 -25.00 -0.24 -6.22
N ALA A 347 -24.12 0.74 -6.22
CA ALA A 347 -24.40 2.14 -5.93
C ALA A 347 -24.61 2.98 -7.20
N GLU A 348 -24.88 2.35 -8.34
CA GLU A 348 -25.14 3.00 -9.63
C GLU A 348 -24.04 4.04 -10.01
N GLY A 349 -22.79 3.68 -9.75
CA GLY A 349 -21.63 4.54 -10.05
C GLY A 349 -21.33 5.62 -9.01
N ASN A 350 -22.00 5.65 -7.87
CA ASN A 350 -21.72 6.62 -6.81
C ASN A 350 -20.40 6.35 -6.11
N SER A 351 -19.35 7.03 -6.56
CA SER A 351 -17.99 6.87 -6.06
C SER A 351 -17.78 7.32 -4.60
N LEU A 352 -18.66 8.15 -4.04
CA LEU A 352 -18.63 8.51 -2.62
C LEU A 352 -18.98 7.31 -1.74
N ILE A 353 -20.02 6.56 -2.11
CA ILE A 353 -20.42 5.33 -1.40
C ILE A 353 -19.29 4.29 -1.49
N ALA A 354 -18.75 4.07 -2.68
CA ALA A 354 -17.65 3.13 -2.89
C ALA A 354 -16.36 3.55 -2.15
N ARG A 355 -16.08 4.86 -2.07
CA ARG A 355 -14.98 5.42 -1.27
C ARG A 355 -15.13 5.04 0.20
N ASP A 356 -16.28 5.33 0.79
CA ASP A 356 -16.52 5.14 2.23
C ASP A 356 -16.59 3.65 2.58
N ALA A 357 -17.33 2.85 1.82
CA ALA A 357 -17.38 1.42 1.99
C ALA A 357 -16.00 0.78 1.81
N GLY A 358 -15.25 1.16 0.78
CA GLY A 358 -13.89 0.72 0.52
C GLY A 358 -12.86 1.27 1.52
N GLY A 359 -13.08 2.43 2.15
CA GLY A 359 -12.10 3.14 2.97
C GLY A 359 -10.96 3.72 2.10
N TRP A 360 -11.30 4.35 0.98
CA TRP A 360 -10.37 5.06 0.11
C TRP A 360 -10.17 6.50 0.59
N ALA A 361 -9.02 7.08 0.29
CA ALA A 361 -8.71 8.44 0.75
C ALA A 361 -9.53 9.52 0.04
N SER A 362 -9.97 9.27 -1.20
CA SER A 362 -10.81 10.19 -1.97
C SER A 362 -11.66 9.45 -2.99
N ALA A 363 -12.78 10.05 -3.39
CA ALA A 363 -13.63 9.55 -4.47
C ALA A 363 -12.87 9.56 -5.81
N ALA A 364 -12.04 10.57 -6.06
CA ALA A 364 -11.21 10.64 -7.26
C ALA A 364 -10.30 9.41 -7.45
N MET A 365 -9.82 8.79 -6.37
CA MET A 365 -9.08 7.53 -6.47
C MET A 365 -9.98 6.36 -6.91
N VAL A 366 -11.25 6.36 -6.51
CA VAL A 366 -12.23 5.36 -6.95
C VAL A 366 -12.52 5.56 -8.42
N ASP A 367 -12.82 6.80 -8.83
CA ASP A 367 -13.10 7.14 -10.23
C ASP A 367 -11.91 6.84 -11.15
N GLU A 368 -10.70 7.13 -10.71
CA GLU A 368 -9.48 6.87 -11.50
C GLU A 368 -9.22 5.38 -11.72
N VAL A 369 -9.55 4.56 -10.75
CA VAL A 369 -9.27 3.12 -10.76
C VAL A 369 -10.43 2.31 -11.33
N TYR A 370 -11.68 2.68 -11.03
CA TYR A 370 -12.89 1.90 -11.31
C TYR A 370 -13.90 2.63 -12.21
N GLY A 371 -13.83 3.95 -12.33
CA GLY A 371 -14.76 4.79 -13.10
C GLY A 371 -14.57 4.70 -14.61
N HIS A 372 -14.40 3.50 -15.13
CA HIS A 372 -14.31 3.25 -16.57
C HIS A 372 -15.64 2.74 -17.07
N VAL A 373 -16.35 3.59 -17.77
CA VAL A 373 -17.56 3.18 -18.50
C VAL A 373 -17.11 2.35 -19.70
N ASP A 374 -17.60 1.13 -19.80
CA ASP A 374 -17.51 0.35 -21.03
C ASP A 374 -18.52 0.97 -22.01
N VAL A 375 -18.04 1.40 -23.18
CA VAL A 375 -18.90 1.95 -24.22
C VAL A 375 -19.90 0.92 -24.77
N HIS A 376 -19.71 -0.35 -24.47
CA HIS A 376 -20.63 -1.44 -24.81
C HIS A 376 -21.58 -1.81 -23.67
N ASP A 377 -21.49 -1.10 -22.52
CA ASP A 377 -22.39 -1.31 -21.38
C ASP A 377 -23.82 -0.92 -21.79
N PRO A 378 -24.83 -1.81 -21.59
CA PRO A 378 -26.22 -1.50 -21.86
C PRO A 378 -26.72 -0.24 -21.13
N VAL A 379 -26.21 0.04 -19.93
CA VAL A 379 -26.54 1.24 -19.14
C VAL A 379 -26.01 2.50 -19.83
N PHE A 380 -24.82 2.42 -20.43
CA PHE A 380 -24.26 3.54 -21.20
C PHE A 380 -25.11 3.82 -22.45
N ASP A 381 -25.49 2.78 -23.18
CA ASP A 381 -26.35 2.91 -24.37
C ASP A 381 -27.74 3.47 -23.98
N ALA A 382 -28.36 2.95 -22.92
CA ALA A 382 -29.64 3.44 -22.42
C ALA A 382 -29.58 4.92 -21.98
N ALA A 383 -28.50 5.34 -21.32
CA ALA A 383 -28.31 6.73 -20.96
C ALA A 383 -28.20 7.64 -22.17
N LEU A 384 -27.46 7.24 -23.20
CA LEU A 384 -27.35 8.00 -24.45
C LEU A 384 -28.69 8.09 -25.17
N ARG A 385 -29.46 7.00 -25.29
CA ARG A 385 -30.79 6.98 -25.90
C ARG A 385 -31.77 7.90 -25.19
N THR A 386 -31.69 7.95 -23.86
CA THR A 386 -32.51 8.89 -23.07
C THR A 386 -32.18 10.35 -23.40
N VAL A 387 -30.89 10.69 -23.50
CA VAL A 387 -30.46 12.03 -23.86
C VAL A 387 -30.82 12.41 -25.31
N TRP A 388 -30.82 11.43 -26.20
CA TRP A 388 -31.21 11.62 -27.60
C TRP A 388 -32.72 11.63 -27.82
N GLY A 389 -33.52 11.37 -26.76
CA GLY A 389 -34.96 11.32 -26.86
C GLY A 389 -35.52 10.09 -27.56
N GLU A 390 -34.71 9.00 -27.60
CA GLU A 390 -35.06 7.73 -28.25
C GLU A 390 -35.76 6.75 -27.29
N THR A 391 -36.00 7.12 -26.04
CA THR A 391 -36.80 6.33 -25.10
C THR A 391 -38.28 6.45 -25.40
N LYS A 392 -38.89 5.32 -25.76
CA LYS A 392 -40.36 5.20 -25.89
C LYS A 392 -41.01 5.21 -24.52
#